data_315bbb7dea0a146b0b8feff8661a2f0a
#
_entry.id   315bbb7dea0a146b0b8feff8661a2f0a
#
_cell.length_a   1.000
_cell.length_b   1.000
_cell.length_c   1.000
_cell.angle_alpha   90.00
_cell.angle_beta   90.00
_cell.angle_gamma   90.00
#
_symmetry.space_group_name_H-M   'P 1'
#
loop_
_entity.id
_entity.type
_entity.pdbx_description
1 polymer ?
#
loop_
_entity_poly.entity_id
_entity_poly.type
_entity_poly.pdbx_seq_one_letter_code
_entity_poly.pdbx_strand_id
1 'polypeptide(L)'
;MEYGDIKFLVRKSLNKEESLNIRLKIKDVNLREIQLYKGKTKIKNIKCKEDFYCDSNFIYIKNKSRDFILEYEVLIGSLGKHGKGGEIGEDLISFMGEQILLLPVEMLTMSDDLKLNCSLEIDFTKLIEDLNSEDDYKSIIPFKENDFKSKCIGATWSDLYEIMKSSYTFGFFEEVVLKKEYGEVHLYYSIENEFLNTINKEELIRNIKSICEYYYDLFKIDFLNKKDLNIVLLRKSKNENSYILGGSGKNLISATFDMNKKRDWQLLSHRIFHSFMDHVLKSRVYHLPPNLWLTEGLATYYENLALESLEKELKERLDIKFKKEMAILYTRYLYMTLKEPSRFKIIPMEEGSIRSHGKIEFLHYTKAPLLVYFLETLNNSCGNKNEIIEYLINNKEKSFSMQNLFYNLLGFQCDSFASKYLFGNSIIPLWDLKEYLDNKDVICTLKEYEYILWTWFIGEEENYIEDDLREYNKKIEEIISCRNINIYNAYLTKQIEDYSKELSFLLKAWIIRSNVCNVSSQDENIRYKLLKDKVNLRIWNEFLEQSIKNKVNI
;
A
#
# COMPACT_ATOMS: atom_id res chain seq x y z
N MET A 1 14.78 3.63 27.56
CA MET A 1 15.64 3.01 26.54
C MET A 1 17.03 3.60 26.64
N GLU A 2 18.04 2.73 26.54
CA GLU A 2 19.42 3.10 26.90
C GLU A 2 20.28 3.17 25.62
N TYR A 3 19.87 4.02 24.69
CA TYR A 3 20.67 4.41 23.54
C TYR A 3 21.00 5.90 23.66
N GLY A 4 22.25 6.26 23.39
CA GLY A 4 22.66 7.63 23.18
C GLY A 4 22.31 8.10 21.76
N ASP A 5 23.33 8.47 20.99
CA ASP A 5 23.11 8.93 19.62
C ASP A 5 23.17 7.77 18.62
N ILE A 6 22.21 7.74 17.67
CA ILE A 6 22.19 6.84 16.54
C ILE A 6 22.46 7.65 15.27
N LYS A 7 23.52 7.31 14.55
CA LYS A 7 23.90 8.02 13.32
C LYS A 7 24.11 7.04 12.18
N PHE A 8 23.43 7.29 11.07
CA PHE A 8 23.64 6.66 9.79
C PHE A 8 24.41 7.61 8.88
N LEU A 9 25.54 7.14 8.33
CA LEU A 9 26.28 7.83 7.29
C LEU A 9 26.08 7.05 5.99
N VAL A 10 25.51 7.70 4.99
CA VAL A 10 25.15 7.10 3.71
C VAL A 10 26.14 7.53 2.64
N ARG A 11 26.61 6.59 1.81
CA ARG A 11 27.52 6.81 0.69
C ARG A 11 27.10 5.99 -0.52
N LYS A 12 27.46 6.44 -1.71
CA LYS A 12 27.37 5.62 -2.93
C LYS A 12 28.33 4.43 -2.82
N SER A 13 27.91 3.25 -3.26
CA SER A 13 28.81 2.12 -3.37
C SER A 13 29.72 2.30 -4.60
N LEU A 14 30.96 1.86 -4.46
CA LEU A 14 31.92 1.85 -5.59
C LEU A 14 31.61 0.72 -6.60
N ASN A 15 30.69 -0.16 -6.27
CA ASN A 15 30.25 -1.23 -7.16
C ASN A 15 29.37 -0.67 -8.28
N LYS A 16 29.32 -1.34 -9.44
CA LYS A 16 28.45 -0.94 -10.57
C LYS A 16 26.95 -1.14 -10.32
N GLU A 17 26.59 -1.80 -9.21
CA GLU A 17 25.19 -2.01 -8.83
C GLU A 17 24.63 -0.74 -8.15
N GLU A 18 23.34 -0.48 -8.32
CA GLU A 18 22.64 0.60 -7.60
C GLU A 18 22.54 0.28 -6.10
N SER A 19 23.65 0.47 -5.39
CA SER A 19 23.79 0.13 -3.97
C SER A 19 24.40 1.28 -3.18
N LEU A 20 24.09 1.28 -1.89
CA LEU A 20 24.59 2.25 -0.90
C LEU A 20 25.43 1.56 0.15
N ASN A 21 26.51 2.20 0.56
CA ASN A 21 27.28 1.82 1.73
C ASN A 21 26.79 2.62 2.94
N ILE A 22 26.34 1.92 3.96
CA ILE A 22 25.81 2.51 5.18
C ILE A 22 26.77 2.24 6.33
N ARG A 23 27.08 3.28 7.09
CA ARG A 23 27.80 3.16 8.36
C ARG A 23 26.88 3.60 9.48
N LEU A 24 26.38 2.63 10.24
CA LEU A 24 25.61 2.83 11.45
C LEU A 24 26.56 2.96 12.64
N LYS A 25 26.44 4.04 13.38
CA LYS A 25 27.10 4.24 14.68
C LYS A 25 26.04 4.43 15.75
N ILE A 26 26.11 3.63 16.81
CA ILE A 26 25.28 3.81 18.01
C ILE A 26 26.21 4.06 19.19
N LYS A 27 25.93 5.11 19.97
CA LYS A 27 26.68 5.51 21.16
C LYS A 27 25.90 5.22 22.43
N ASP A 28 26.64 5.13 23.52
CA ASP A 28 26.13 5.00 24.90
C ASP A 28 25.10 3.86 25.05
N VAL A 29 25.36 2.72 24.42
CA VAL A 29 24.50 1.54 24.51
C VAL A 29 24.81 0.79 25.80
N ASN A 30 23.78 0.59 26.63
CA ASN A 30 23.90 -0.15 27.88
C ASN A 30 23.34 -1.59 27.78
N LEU A 31 23.23 -2.12 26.57
CA LEU A 31 22.73 -3.47 26.30
C LEU A 31 23.89 -4.41 25.94
N ARG A 32 23.83 -5.65 26.46
CA ARG A 32 24.82 -6.69 26.14
C ARG A 32 24.59 -7.31 24.75
N GLU A 33 23.37 -7.29 24.30
CA GLU A 33 22.97 -7.78 22.97
C GLU A 33 22.02 -6.76 22.34
N ILE A 34 22.26 -6.43 21.08
CA ILE A 34 21.46 -5.51 20.28
C ILE A 34 20.85 -6.30 19.14
N GLN A 35 19.55 -6.23 19.01
CA GLN A 35 18.82 -6.83 17.91
C GLN A 35 18.38 -5.74 16.93
N LEU A 36 18.92 -5.78 15.71
CA LEU A 36 18.57 -4.85 14.64
C LEU A 36 17.60 -5.51 13.67
N TYR A 37 16.52 -4.81 13.35
CA TYR A 37 15.51 -5.29 12.41
C TYR A 37 15.93 -4.99 10.96
N LYS A 38 15.99 -6.02 10.12
CA LYS A 38 16.35 -5.90 8.70
C LYS A 38 15.18 -5.41 7.84
N GLY A 39 13.96 -5.83 8.16
CA GLY A 39 12.78 -5.45 7.38
C GLY A 39 12.94 -5.72 5.88
N LYS A 40 12.76 -4.69 5.08
CA LYS A 40 12.95 -4.72 3.62
C LYS A 40 14.39 -4.44 3.17
N THR A 41 15.31 -4.23 4.10
CA THR A 41 16.72 -3.94 3.79
C THR A 41 17.43 -5.17 3.21
N LYS A 42 17.89 -5.08 1.99
CA LYS A 42 18.65 -6.14 1.30
C LYS A 42 20.14 -5.92 1.52
N ILE A 43 20.68 -6.59 2.54
CA ILE A 43 22.01 -6.34 3.06
C ILE A 43 23.04 -7.28 2.47
N LYS A 44 24.21 -6.72 2.13
CA LYS A 44 25.43 -7.42 1.76
C LYS A 44 26.62 -6.86 2.54
N ASN A 45 27.74 -7.58 2.52
CA ASN A 45 29.05 -7.09 2.97
C ASN A 45 29.04 -6.49 4.39
N ILE A 46 28.44 -7.19 5.35
CA ILE A 46 28.39 -6.74 6.74
C ILE A 46 29.77 -6.77 7.37
N LYS A 47 30.18 -5.65 8.01
CA LYS A 47 31.42 -5.52 8.79
C LYS A 47 31.09 -4.94 10.17
N CYS A 48 31.49 -5.67 11.19
CA CYS A 48 31.40 -5.25 12.58
C CYS A 48 32.65 -5.71 13.33
N LYS A 49 33.10 -4.93 14.33
CA LYS A 49 34.18 -5.37 15.23
C LYS A 49 33.68 -6.30 16.32
N GLU A 50 32.41 -6.20 16.65
CA GLU A 50 31.75 -7.04 17.64
C GLU A 50 31.31 -8.36 17.01
N ASP A 51 31.16 -9.41 17.84
CA ASP A 51 30.62 -10.68 17.37
C ASP A 51 29.16 -10.49 16.95
N PHE A 52 28.79 -10.94 15.77
CA PHE A 52 27.43 -10.85 15.27
C PHE A 52 26.98 -12.13 14.56
N TYR A 53 25.67 -12.34 14.50
CA TYR A 53 25.04 -13.34 13.65
C TYR A 53 23.75 -12.79 13.04
N CYS A 54 23.29 -13.39 11.95
CA CYS A 54 22.10 -12.95 11.22
C CYS A 54 21.14 -14.12 11.02
N ASP A 55 19.86 -13.82 11.11
CA ASP A 55 18.79 -14.67 10.57
C ASP A 55 18.06 -13.97 9.42
N SER A 56 16.90 -14.45 9.00
CA SER A 56 16.10 -13.87 7.92
C SER A 56 15.67 -12.43 8.21
N ASN A 57 15.38 -12.09 9.46
CA ASN A 57 14.73 -10.83 9.84
C ASN A 57 15.59 -9.90 10.68
N PHE A 58 16.64 -10.43 11.32
CA PHE A 58 17.39 -9.69 12.34
C PHE A 58 18.91 -9.85 12.18
N ILE A 59 19.63 -8.86 12.72
CA ILE A 59 21.06 -8.95 13.01
C ILE A 59 21.22 -8.83 14.52
N TYR A 60 21.89 -9.79 15.12
CA TYR A 60 22.18 -9.85 16.54
C TYR A 60 23.64 -9.49 16.77
N ILE A 61 23.92 -8.49 17.59
CA ILE A 61 25.27 -8.01 17.88
C ILE A 61 25.53 -8.20 19.37
N LYS A 62 26.58 -8.95 19.71
CA LYS A 62 27.06 -9.09 21.10
C LYS A 62 27.92 -7.90 21.45
N ASN A 63 27.30 -6.92 22.09
CA ASN A 63 27.95 -5.66 22.42
C ASN A 63 28.92 -5.80 23.61
N LYS A 64 30.18 -5.51 23.40
CA LYS A 64 31.25 -5.53 24.43
C LYS A 64 31.71 -4.12 24.81
N SER A 65 31.32 -3.11 24.05
CA SER A 65 31.68 -1.70 24.24
C SER A 65 30.42 -0.84 24.29
N ARG A 66 30.51 0.38 24.89
CA ARG A 66 29.37 1.31 24.91
C ARG A 66 29.02 1.87 23.53
N ASP A 67 29.99 1.92 22.64
CA ASP A 67 29.84 2.42 21.27
C ASP A 67 30.14 1.29 20.30
N PHE A 68 29.30 1.10 19.30
CA PHE A 68 29.62 0.18 18.22
C PHE A 68 29.39 0.79 16.84
N ILE A 69 30.06 0.21 15.86
CA ILE A 69 29.96 0.59 14.45
C ILE A 69 29.66 -0.67 13.63
N LEU A 70 28.61 -0.56 12.82
CA LEU A 70 28.22 -1.57 11.83
C LEU A 70 28.30 -0.93 10.44
N GLU A 71 29.05 -1.55 9.53
CA GLU A 71 29.07 -1.16 8.12
C GLU A 71 28.40 -2.26 7.30
N TYR A 72 27.55 -1.85 6.36
CA TYR A 72 26.85 -2.77 5.47
C TYR A 72 26.55 -2.11 4.14
N GLU A 73 26.40 -2.93 3.11
CA GLU A 73 25.97 -2.51 1.78
C GLU A 73 24.52 -2.88 1.56
N VAL A 74 23.74 -1.95 0.97
CA VAL A 74 22.33 -2.13 0.67
C VAL A 74 22.09 -2.00 -0.82
N LEU A 75 21.40 -2.98 -1.41
CA LEU A 75 20.97 -2.95 -2.80
C LEU A 75 19.65 -2.20 -2.91
N ILE A 76 19.64 -1.06 -3.58
CA ILE A 76 18.49 -0.18 -3.76
C ILE A 76 17.75 -0.46 -5.06
N GLY A 77 18.48 -0.54 -6.18
CA GLY A 77 17.92 -0.60 -7.54
C GLY A 77 17.32 -1.94 -7.94
N SER A 78 17.11 -2.88 -7.01
CA SER A 78 16.54 -4.17 -7.34
C SER A 78 15.07 -4.06 -7.73
N LEU A 79 14.70 -4.69 -8.85
CA LEU A 79 13.32 -4.80 -9.30
C LEU A 79 12.57 -5.82 -8.44
N GLY A 80 11.44 -5.43 -7.89
CA GLY A 80 10.49 -6.29 -7.20
C GLY A 80 9.18 -6.37 -7.98
N LYS A 81 8.23 -7.14 -7.51
CA LYS A 81 6.90 -7.30 -8.15
C LYS A 81 6.10 -6.00 -8.30
N HIS A 82 6.37 -5.01 -7.47
CA HIS A 82 5.69 -3.71 -7.49
C HIS A 82 6.53 -2.60 -8.12
N GLY A 83 7.65 -2.94 -8.74
CA GLY A 83 8.55 -1.98 -9.34
C GLY A 83 9.95 -2.01 -8.75
N LYS A 84 10.78 -1.06 -9.17
CA LYS A 84 12.14 -0.87 -8.71
C LYS A 84 12.15 -0.30 -7.29
N GLY A 85 12.94 -0.86 -6.39
CA GLY A 85 13.01 -0.43 -4.99
C GLY A 85 13.41 1.03 -4.81
N GLY A 86 14.29 1.52 -5.69
CA GLY A 86 14.76 2.89 -5.73
C GLY A 86 15.65 3.10 -6.95
N GLU A 87 16.27 4.26 -7.04
CA GLU A 87 17.21 4.62 -8.11
C GLU A 87 18.40 5.36 -7.52
N ILE A 88 19.61 5.04 -8.00
CA ILE A 88 20.85 5.75 -7.70
C ILE A 88 21.51 6.12 -9.02
N GLY A 89 21.01 7.20 -9.61
CA GLY A 89 21.52 7.79 -10.85
C GLY A 89 22.40 9.01 -10.62
N GLU A 90 22.69 9.71 -11.70
CA GLU A 90 23.37 11.01 -11.68
C GLU A 90 22.34 12.15 -11.45
N ASP A 91 21.16 12.04 -12.07
CA ASP A 91 20.12 13.06 -12.06
C ASP A 91 19.09 12.86 -10.94
N LEU A 92 18.93 11.60 -10.49
CA LEU A 92 17.93 11.23 -9.49
C LEU A 92 18.48 10.14 -8.57
N ILE A 93 18.37 10.40 -7.26
CA ILE A 93 18.51 9.39 -6.22
C ILE A 93 17.19 9.36 -5.46
N SER A 94 16.60 8.17 -5.35
CA SER A 94 15.36 8.00 -4.58
C SER A 94 15.30 6.60 -3.98
N PHE A 95 15.05 6.52 -2.68
CA PHE A 95 14.86 5.26 -1.94
C PHE A 95 14.03 5.52 -0.69
N MET A 96 13.50 4.45 -0.09
CA MET A 96 12.73 4.54 1.16
C MET A 96 13.62 4.32 2.37
N GLY A 97 13.31 4.96 3.50
CA GLY A 97 14.02 4.77 4.75
C GLY A 97 14.09 3.31 5.19
N GLU A 98 12.99 2.55 5.05
CA GLU A 98 12.96 1.13 5.41
C GLU A 98 13.87 0.22 4.57
N GLN A 99 14.47 0.74 3.49
CA GLN A 99 15.44 0.00 2.68
C GLN A 99 16.87 0.14 3.20
N ILE A 100 17.16 1.20 3.97
CA ILE A 100 18.51 1.50 4.41
C ILE A 100 18.70 1.44 5.93
N LEU A 101 17.64 1.58 6.72
CA LEU A 101 17.72 1.73 8.17
C LEU A 101 17.62 0.38 8.88
N LEU A 102 18.66 0.06 9.64
CA LEU A 102 18.65 -1.02 10.62
C LEU A 102 18.40 -0.43 12.00
N LEU A 103 17.16 -0.44 12.46
CA LEU A 103 16.80 0.10 13.75
C LEU A 103 16.74 -1.00 14.83
N PRO A 104 17.12 -0.69 16.10
CA PRO A 104 16.90 -1.58 17.22
C PRO A 104 15.42 -1.97 17.38
N VAL A 105 15.15 -3.25 17.64
CA VAL A 105 13.78 -3.78 17.74
C VAL A 105 13.00 -3.08 18.84
N GLU A 106 13.65 -2.73 19.94
CA GLU A 106 13.02 -2.04 21.06
C GLU A 106 12.46 -0.68 20.65
N MET A 107 13.09 0.01 19.71
CA MET A 107 12.57 1.27 19.17
C MET A 107 11.29 1.06 18.36
N LEU A 108 11.21 -0.04 17.63
CA LEU A 108 10.05 -0.37 16.79
C LEU A 108 8.87 -0.93 17.60
N THR A 109 9.14 -1.43 18.81
CA THR A 109 8.14 -2.02 19.71
C THR A 109 7.72 -1.13 20.86
N MET A 110 8.26 0.10 20.94
CA MET A 110 7.91 1.06 21.99
C MET A 110 6.43 1.47 21.93
N SER A 111 5.87 1.91 23.05
CA SER A 111 4.51 2.45 23.08
C SER A 111 4.43 3.80 22.36
N ASP A 112 3.24 4.14 21.85
CA ASP A 112 3.02 5.34 21.04
C ASP A 112 3.35 6.64 21.82
N ASP A 113 3.13 6.64 23.15
CA ASP A 113 3.37 7.79 24.02
C ASP A 113 4.82 7.94 24.46
N LEU A 114 5.66 6.93 24.24
CA LEU A 114 7.04 6.95 24.66
C LEU A 114 7.87 7.83 23.73
N LYS A 115 8.68 8.72 24.31
CA LYS A 115 9.73 9.46 23.61
C LYS A 115 11.09 8.83 23.86
N LEU A 116 11.84 8.60 22.78
CA LEU A 116 13.22 8.17 22.88
C LEU A 116 14.09 9.29 23.41
N ASN A 117 14.88 9.01 24.44
CA ASN A 117 15.88 9.96 24.92
C ASN A 117 17.20 9.80 24.13
N CYS A 118 17.12 9.90 22.82
CA CYS A 118 18.27 9.82 21.92
C CYS A 118 18.08 10.73 20.71
N SER A 119 19.17 11.02 19.98
CA SER A 119 19.11 11.63 18.67
C SER A 119 19.29 10.58 17.58
N LEU A 120 18.46 10.65 16.53
CA LEU A 120 18.58 9.87 15.32
C LEU A 120 18.97 10.81 14.18
N GLU A 121 20.13 10.58 13.57
CA GLU A 121 20.65 11.38 12.46
C GLU A 121 20.95 10.49 11.25
N ILE A 122 20.52 10.93 10.05
CA ILE A 122 20.87 10.32 8.78
C ILE A 122 21.61 11.37 7.94
N ASP A 123 22.87 11.10 7.64
CA ASP A 123 23.79 12.03 6.99
C ASP A 123 24.09 11.58 5.56
N PHE A 124 23.63 12.34 4.59
CA PHE A 124 23.81 12.12 3.15
C PHE A 124 24.90 12.97 2.52
N THR A 125 25.63 13.78 3.30
CA THR A 125 26.65 14.70 2.77
C THR A 125 27.62 13.98 1.83
N LYS A 126 28.10 12.80 2.24
CA LYS A 126 29.05 12.03 1.40
C LYS A 126 28.40 11.41 0.15
N LEU A 127 27.12 11.08 0.20
CA LEU A 127 26.40 10.59 -0.97
C LEU A 127 26.33 11.67 -2.06
N ILE A 128 26.09 12.91 -1.68
CA ILE A 128 25.97 14.03 -2.61
C ILE A 128 27.34 14.50 -3.11
N GLU A 129 28.35 14.57 -2.23
CA GLU A 129 29.73 14.85 -2.66
C GLU A 129 30.26 13.86 -3.70
N ASP A 130 29.92 12.57 -3.56
CA ASP A 130 30.31 11.50 -4.48
C ASP A 130 29.65 11.63 -5.87
N LEU A 131 28.59 12.45 -6.00
CA LEU A 131 27.86 12.67 -7.26
C LEU A 131 28.36 13.87 -8.06
N ASN A 132 29.30 14.67 -7.52
CA ASN A 132 29.76 15.94 -8.12
C ASN A 132 28.59 16.81 -8.59
N SER A 133 27.49 16.86 -7.81
CA SER A 133 26.27 17.57 -8.15
C SER A 133 26.49 19.09 -8.19
N GLU A 134 25.99 19.75 -9.22
CA GLU A 134 25.92 21.20 -9.34
C GLU A 134 24.98 21.81 -8.27
N ASP A 135 25.08 23.10 -8.04
CA ASP A 135 24.39 23.83 -6.95
C ASP A 135 22.85 23.74 -6.93
N ASP A 136 22.21 23.22 -8.00
CA ASP A 136 20.75 23.17 -8.16
C ASP A 136 20.08 21.87 -7.64
N TYR A 137 20.85 20.97 -7.03
CA TYR A 137 20.34 19.70 -6.51
C TYR A 137 19.49 19.92 -5.26
N LYS A 138 18.20 19.59 -5.33
CA LYS A 138 17.30 19.66 -4.16
C LYS A 138 17.32 18.35 -3.39
N SER A 139 17.34 18.45 -2.08
CA SER A 139 17.11 17.32 -1.18
C SER A 139 15.72 17.40 -0.56
N ILE A 140 14.94 16.35 -0.71
CA ILE A 140 13.60 16.23 -0.15
C ILE A 140 13.62 15.03 0.79
N ILE A 141 13.76 15.33 2.09
CA ILE A 141 13.98 14.35 3.16
C ILE A 141 13.11 14.69 4.38
N PRO A 142 12.69 13.71 5.20
CA PRO A 142 11.97 13.99 6.43
C PRO A 142 12.89 14.63 7.47
N PHE A 143 12.36 15.49 8.34
CA PHE A 143 13.10 16.14 9.45
C PHE A 143 14.38 16.85 9.02
N LYS A 144 14.29 17.67 7.98
CA LYS A 144 15.43 18.37 7.40
C LYS A 144 16.11 19.30 8.41
N GLU A 145 17.35 19.00 8.79
CA GLU A 145 18.19 19.87 9.64
C GLU A 145 19.00 20.85 8.77
N ASN A 146 19.58 20.32 7.70
CA ASN A 146 20.26 21.08 6.66
C ASN A 146 20.05 20.36 5.32
N ASP A 147 20.67 20.83 4.24
CA ASP A 147 20.39 20.31 2.90
C ASP A 147 20.60 18.81 2.73
N PHE A 148 21.49 18.20 3.51
CA PHE A 148 21.81 16.78 3.34
C PHE A 148 21.73 15.97 4.63
N LYS A 149 21.05 16.47 5.64
CA LYS A 149 20.87 15.75 6.93
C LYS A 149 19.43 15.76 7.39
N SER A 150 19.00 14.56 7.78
CA SER A 150 17.74 14.36 8.48
C SER A 150 18.04 14.05 9.94
N LYS A 151 17.45 14.80 10.88
CA LYS A 151 17.67 14.61 12.31
C LYS A 151 16.39 14.74 13.10
N CYS A 152 16.18 13.79 13.99
CA CYS A 152 15.10 13.79 14.95
C CYS A 152 15.63 13.59 16.37
N ILE A 153 15.19 14.43 17.31
CA ILE A 153 15.56 14.35 18.74
C ILE A 153 14.33 14.01 19.54
N GLY A 154 14.44 13.04 20.43
CA GLY A 154 13.32 12.60 21.26
C GLY A 154 12.20 11.95 20.42
N ALA A 155 12.58 11.11 19.45
CA ALA A 155 11.65 10.50 18.51
C ALA A 155 10.56 9.69 19.19
N THR A 156 9.32 9.86 18.76
CA THR A 156 8.18 9.00 19.07
C THR A 156 8.11 7.84 18.06
N TRP A 157 7.24 6.87 18.30
CA TRP A 157 6.98 5.83 17.31
C TRP A 157 6.53 6.43 15.95
N SER A 158 5.69 7.45 15.98
CA SER A 158 5.22 8.15 14.77
C SER A 158 6.35 8.81 13.98
N ASP A 159 7.38 9.33 14.68
CA ASP A 159 8.54 9.91 14.02
C ASP A 159 9.45 8.84 13.40
N LEU A 160 9.62 7.69 14.09
CA LEU A 160 10.34 6.54 13.52
C LEU A 160 9.62 5.98 12.29
N TYR A 161 8.30 5.90 12.35
CA TYR A 161 7.47 5.50 11.21
C TYR A 161 7.66 6.44 10.02
N GLU A 162 7.63 7.77 10.26
CA GLU A 162 7.91 8.78 9.24
C GLU A 162 9.29 8.59 8.61
N ILE A 163 10.34 8.42 9.42
CA ILE A 163 11.72 8.18 8.95
C ILE A 163 11.80 6.92 8.08
N MET A 164 11.10 5.86 8.44
CA MET A 164 11.13 4.59 7.72
C MET A 164 10.28 4.60 6.45
N LYS A 165 9.12 5.23 6.47
CA LYS A 165 8.13 5.18 5.38
C LYS A 165 8.27 6.30 4.37
N SER A 166 8.97 7.37 4.70
CA SER A 166 9.27 8.44 3.75
C SER A 166 10.32 8.00 2.73
N SER A 167 10.23 8.59 1.55
CA SER A 167 11.32 8.55 0.58
C SER A 167 12.37 9.60 0.92
N TYR A 168 13.60 9.27 0.61
CA TYR A 168 14.73 10.19 0.59
C TYR A 168 15.08 10.43 -0.87
N THR A 169 14.83 11.64 -1.32
CA THR A 169 14.90 11.97 -2.75
C THR A 169 15.82 13.15 -2.98
N PHE A 170 16.73 13.00 -3.91
CA PHE A 170 17.72 14.00 -4.30
C PHE A 170 17.71 14.11 -5.83
N GLY A 171 17.68 15.33 -6.35
CA GLY A 171 17.62 15.54 -7.80
C GLY A 171 17.20 16.95 -8.20
N PHE A 172 16.88 17.13 -9.45
CA PHE A 172 16.44 18.40 -10.02
C PHE A 172 14.91 18.45 -10.01
N PHE A 173 14.36 19.33 -9.15
CA PHE A 173 12.91 19.45 -8.96
C PHE A 173 12.46 20.90 -9.01
N GLU A 174 11.34 21.15 -9.67
CA GLU A 174 10.56 22.37 -9.47
C GLU A 174 9.64 22.18 -8.26
N GLU A 175 9.44 23.25 -7.51
CA GLU A 175 8.58 23.27 -6.33
C GLU A 175 7.43 24.23 -6.52
N VAL A 176 6.22 23.77 -6.18
CA VAL A 176 5.01 24.59 -6.10
C VAL A 176 4.42 24.46 -4.71
N VAL A 177 4.15 25.60 -4.06
CA VAL A 177 3.57 25.61 -2.71
C VAL A 177 2.09 25.98 -2.80
N LEU A 178 1.24 25.06 -2.32
CA LEU A 178 -0.20 25.27 -2.21
C LEU A 178 -0.53 25.64 -0.76
N LYS A 179 -0.80 26.92 -0.53
CA LYS A 179 -1.05 27.46 0.82
C LYS A 179 -2.52 27.41 1.18
N LYS A 180 -2.82 26.95 2.40
CA LYS A 180 -4.12 26.97 3.05
C LYS A 180 -3.96 27.43 4.50
N GLU A 181 -5.05 27.87 5.11
CA GLU A 181 -5.05 28.31 6.53
C GLU A 181 -4.66 27.18 7.49
N TYR A 182 -4.91 25.93 7.09
CA TYR A 182 -4.71 24.72 7.88
C TYR A 182 -3.52 23.86 7.43
N GLY A 183 -2.67 24.37 6.53
CA GLY A 183 -1.43 23.71 6.14
C GLY A 183 -0.91 24.10 4.77
N GLU A 184 0.30 23.68 4.48
CA GLU A 184 0.97 23.89 3.19
C GLU A 184 1.25 22.55 2.52
N VAL A 185 0.96 22.46 1.22
CA VAL A 185 1.35 21.32 0.40
C VAL A 185 2.47 21.75 -0.54
N HIS A 186 3.65 21.20 -0.34
CA HIS A 186 4.81 21.37 -1.19
C HIS A 186 4.83 20.29 -2.25
N LEU A 187 4.58 20.64 -3.49
CA LEU A 187 4.61 19.74 -4.63
C LEU A 187 5.94 19.87 -5.36
N TYR A 188 6.71 18.79 -5.38
CA TYR A 188 7.97 18.67 -6.12
C TYR A 188 7.77 17.77 -7.33
N TYR A 189 8.19 18.19 -8.50
CA TYR A 189 8.18 17.36 -9.70
C TYR A 189 9.47 17.54 -10.50
N SER A 190 9.92 16.46 -11.15
CA SER A 190 11.15 16.45 -11.93
C SER A 190 11.08 17.46 -13.08
N ILE A 191 12.16 18.22 -13.27
CA ILE A 191 12.31 19.19 -14.38
C ILE A 191 12.85 18.56 -15.65
N GLU A 192 13.06 17.26 -15.71
CA GLU A 192 13.53 16.57 -16.89
C GLU A 192 12.52 16.67 -18.04
N ASN A 193 13.03 16.93 -19.25
CA ASN A 193 12.19 17.13 -20.43
C ASN A 193 11.23 15.96 -20.70
N GLU A 194 11.64 14.73 -20.43
CA GLU A 194 10.78 13.55 -20.61
C GLU A 194 9.56 13.59 -19.70
N PHE A 195 9.73 14.05 -18.45
CA PHE A 195 8.61 14.19 -17.51
C PHE A 195 7.74 15.41 -17.87
N LEU A 196 8.36 16.56 -18.14
CA LEU A 196 7.64 17.81 -18.46
C LEU A 196 6.80 17.69 -19.74
N ASN A 197 7.24 16.89 -20.71
CA ASN A 197 6.48 16.65 -21.94
C ASN A 197 5.20 15.82 -21.71
N THR A 198 5.07 15.16 -20.56
CA THR A 198 3.91 14.30 -20.23
C THR A 198 2.89 15.00 -19.33
N ILE A 199 3.21 16.19 -18.80
CA ILE A 199 2.35 16.90 -17.85
C ILE A 199 1.87 18.26 -18.39
N ASN A 200 0.61 18.57 -18.09
CA ASN A 200 0.10 19.94 -18.09
C ASN A 200 0.22 20.46 -16.64
N LYS A 201 1.17 21.35 -16.39
CA LYS A 201 1.50 21.87 -15.06
C LYS A 201 0.29 22.46 -14.33
N GLU A 202 -0.49 23.29 -15.01
CA GLU A 202 -1.65 23.93 -14.38
C GLU A 202 -2.74 22.91 -14.04
N GLU A 203 -3.04 21.99 -14.94
CA GLU A 203 -4.00 20.90 -14.71
C GLU A 203 -3.53 19.99 -13.57
N LEU A 204 -2.25 19.62 -13.52
CA LEU A 204 -1.65 18.84 -12.44
C LEU A 204 -1.86 19.50 -11.08
N ILE A 205 -1.49 20.79 -10.98
CA ILE A 205 -1.58 21.56 -9.73
C ILE A 205 -3.03 21.65 -9.25
N ARG A 206 -3.99 21.96 -10.15
CA ARG A 206 -5.41 22.05 -9.78
C ARG A 206 -5.95 20.73 -9.27
N ASN A 207 -5.63 19.63 -9.95
CA ASN A 207 -6.13 18.30 -9.57
C ASN A 207 -5.50 17.77 -8.29
N ILE A 208 -4.20 17.96 -8.05
CA ILE A 208 -3.57 17.62 -6.77
C ILE A 208 -4.18 18.44 -5.63
N LYS A 209 -4.40 19.72 -5.86
CA LYS A 209 -5.08 20.59 -4.89
C LYS A 209 -6.47 20.05 -4.53
N SER A 210 -7.27 19.62 -5.50
CA SER A 210 -8.61 19.06 -5.27
C SER A 210 -8.57 17.78 -4.44
N ILE A 211 -7.62 16.86 -4.68
CA ILE A 211 -7.43 15.66 -3.86
C ILE A 211 -7.04 16.04 -2.43
N CYS A 212 -6.09 16.96 -2.26
CA CYS A 212 -5.67 17.38 -0.93
C CYS A 212 -6.83 18.06 -0.17
N GLU A 213 -7.61 18.93 -0.81
CA GLU A 213 -8.78 19.58 -0.23
C GLU A 213 -9.81 18.54 0.23
N TYR A 214 -10.08 17.53 -0.60
CA TYR A 214 -10.94 16.42 -0.21
C TYR A 214 -10.48 15.75 1.10
N TYR A 215 -9.17 15.48 1.25
CA TYR A 215 -8.65 14.85 2.47
C TYR A 215 -8.59 15.81 3.67
N TYR A 216 -8.33 17.09 3.46
CA TYR A 216 -8.46 18.09 4.54
C TYR A 216 -9.87 18.08 5.13
N ASP A 217 -10.89 18.06 4.27
CA ASP A 217 -12.30 18.01 4.68
C ASP A 217 -12.66 16.67 5.33
N LEU A 218 -12.27 15.55 4.74
CA LEU A 218 -12.52 14.20 5.24
C LEU A 218 -11.99 14.01 6.67
N PHE A 219 -10.75 14.45 6.92
CA PHE A 219 -10.08 14.30 8.20
C PHE A 219 -10.31 15.47 9.16
N LYS A 220 -11.18 16.42 8.80
CA LYS A 220 -11.53 17.60 9.61
C LYS A 220 -10.28 18.38 10.07
N ILE A 221 -9.31 18.56 9.17
CA ILE A 221 -8.10 19.33 9.45
C ILE A 221 -8.45 20.82 9.46
N ASP A 222 -8.05 21.51 10.50
CA ASP A 222 -8.29 22.93 10.73
C ASP A 222 -7.00 23.65 11.16
N PHE A 223 -7.14 24.91 11.54
CA PHE A 223 -5.98 25.73 11.96
C PHE A 223 -5.35 25.26 13.27
N LEU A 224 -6.07 24.49 14.12
CA LEU A 224 -5.55 23.93 15.39
C LEU A 224 -4.82 22.62 15.16
N ASN A 225 -5.16 21.91 14.09
CA ASN A 225 -4.58 20.61 13.73
C ASN A 225 -3.95 20.69 12.34
N LYS A 226 -3.11 21.70 12.11
CA LYS A 226 -2.46 21.94 10.83
C LYS A 226 -1.67 20.74 10.34
N LYS A 227 -1.72 20.51 9.02
CA LYS A 227 -0.96 19.48 8.36
C LYS A 227 -0.24 20.02 7.14
N ASP A 228 1.07 19.95 7.20
CA ASP A 228 1.93 20.19 6.04
C ASP A 228 2.28 18.85 5.36
N LEU A 229 2.38 18.87 4.05
CA LEU A 229 2.65 17.69 3.24
C LEU A 229 3.62 18.00 2.11
N ASN A 230 4.66 17.19 1.99
CA ASN A 230 5.56 17.18 0.85
C ASN A 230 5.16 16.05 -0.11
N ILE A 231 4.87 16.37 -1.36
CA ILE A 231 4.53 15.42 -2.41
C ILE A 231 5.63 15.45 -3.48
N VAL A 232 6.30 14.33 -3.69
CA VAL A 232 7.34 14.21 -4.70
C VAL A 232 6.86 13.33 -5.84
N LEU A 233 6.73 13.92 -7.02
CA LEU A 233 6.39 13.20 -8.24
C LEU A 233 7.67 12.79 -8.95
N LEU A 234 7.93 11.48 -8.94
CA LEU A 234 9.07 10.87 -9.57
C LEU A 234 8.77 10.53 -11.02
N ARG A 235 9.75 10.70 -11.90
CA ARG A 235 9.68 10.19 -13.27
C ARG A 235 9.63 8.66 -13.29
N LYS A 236 9.16 8.10 -14.40
CA LYS A 236 9.36 6.69 -14.68
C LYS A 236 10.87 6.41 -14.87
N SER A 237 11.30 5.26 -14.40
CA SER A 237 12.65 4.79 -14.69
C SER A 237 12.88 4.68 -16.21
N LYS A 238 14.13 4.85 -16.66
CA LYS A 238 14.54 4.74 -18.09
C LYS A 238 14.09 3.44 -18.78
N ASN A 239 13.77 2.40 -18.01
CA ASN A 239 13.08 1.21 -18.52
C ASN A 239 11.57 1.42 -18.41
N GLU A 240 10.87 1.56 -19.53
CA GLU A 240 9.44 1.92 -19.65
C GLU A 240 8.47 1.13 -18.73
N ASN A 241 8.89 0.00 -18.20
CA ASN A 241 8.09 -0.90 -17.38
C ASN A 241 8.47 -0.93 -15.90
N SER A 242 9.48 -0.18 -15.45
CA SER A 242 9.86 -0.15 -14.04
C SER A 242 9.42 1.15 -13.36
N TYR A 243 8.62 0.99 -12.31
CA TYR A 243 8.22 2.07 -11.42
C TYR A 243 9.21 2.15 -10.26
N ILE A 244 9.54 3.36 -9.83
CA ILE A 244 10.25 3.55 -8.57
C ILE A 244 9.21 3.44 -7.44
N LEU A 245 9.46 2.54 -6.49
CA LEU A 245 8.63 2.46 -5.29
C LEU A 245 8.79 3.75 -4.50
N GLY A 246 7.70 4.47 -4.34
CA GLY A 246 7.70 5.69 -3.56
C GLY A 246 7.46 5.42 -2.07
N GLY A 247 7.64 6.46 -1.26
CA GLY A 247 7.34 6.47 0.16
C GLY A 247 5.91 6.90 0.48
N SER A 248 5.42 6.51 1.64
CA SER A 248 4.12 6.94 2.19
C SER A 248 4.28 7.34 3.67
N GLY A 249 5.22 8.24 3.92
CA GLY A 249 5.40 8.85 5.24
C GLY A 249 4.25 9.80 5.60
N LYS A 250 4.19 10.16 6.88
CA LYS A 250 3.15 11.05 7.42
C LYS A 250 3.17 12.44 6.77
N ASN A 251 4.36 13.02 6.56
CA ASN A 251 4.52 14.37 6.02
C ASN A 251 5.26 14.42 4.68
N LEU A 252 5.79 13.29 4.23
CA LEU A 252 6.54 13.19 2.98
C LEU A 252 6.17 11.92 2.25
N ILE A 253 5.52 12.10 1.11
CA ILE A 253 5.17 11.00 0.20
C ILE A 253 5.86 11.19 -1.14
N SER A 254 6.12 10.10 -1.83
CA SER A 254 6.60 10.13 -3.20
C SER A 254 5.92 9.07 -4.05
N ALA A 255 5.75 9.34 -5.32
CA ALA A 255 5.15 8.42 -6.28
C ALA A 255 5.78 8.58 -7.65
N THR A 256 6.03 7.47 -8.35
CA THR A 256 6.22 7.51 -9.81
C THR A 256 4.89 7.89 -10.43
N PHE A 257 4.89 8.88 -11.31
CA PHE A 257 3.66 9.51 -11.73
C PHE A 257 3.62 9.80 -13.23
N ASP A 258 2.52 9.41 -13.86
CA ASP A 258 2.14 9.78 -15.21
C ASP A 258 0.70 10.28 -15.17
N MET A 259 0.52 11.55 -15.45
CA MET A 259 -0.78 12.23 -15.38
C MET A 259 -1.86 11.59 -16.25
N ASN A 260 -1.47 10.86 -17.30
CA ASN A 260 -2.38 10.20 -18.23
C ASN A 260 -2.74 8.76 -17.82
N LYS A 261 -2.32 8.32 -16.62
CA LYS A 261 -2.63 6.99 -16.10
C LYS A 261 -3.49 7.06 -14.85
N LYS A 262 -4.71 6.54 -14.93
CA LYS A 262 -5.62 6.42 -13.79
C LYS A 262 -4.96 5.78 -12.57
N ARG A 263 -4.20 4.70 -12.78
CA ARG A 263 -3.54 3.98 -11.69
C ARG A 263 -2.56 4.84 -10.90
N ASP A 264 -1.87 5.76 -11.55
CA ASP A 264 -0.90 6.63 -10.88
C ASP A 264 -1.61 7.67 -9.99
N TRP A 265 -2.78 8.16 -10.41
CA TRP A 265 -3.65 8.99 -9.58
C TRP A 265 -4.21 8.22 -8.37
N GLN A 266 -4.63 6.96 -8.57
CA GLN A 266 -5.06 6.09 -7.47
C GLN A 266 -3.94 5.90 -6.45
N LEU A 267 -2.73 5.52 -6.88
CA LEU A 267 -1.57 5.34 -6.00
C LEU A 267 -1.16 6.61 -5.26
N LEU A 268 -1.20 7.76 -5.93
CA LEU A 268 -0.93 9.05 -5.29
C LEU A 268 -1.98 9.35 -4.22
N SER A 269 -3.25 9.24 -4.57
CA SER A 269 -4.37 9.45 -3.65
C SER A 269 -4.31 8.50 -2.44
N HIS A 270 -3.99 7.23 -2.65
CA HIS A 270 -3.79 6.22 -1.60
C HIS A 270 -2.72 6.66 -0.58
N ARG A 271 -1.58 7.13 -1.06
CA ARG A 271 -0.49 7.62 -0.20
C ARG A 271 -0.86 8.89 0.54
N ILE A 272 -1.58 9.81 -0.10
CA ILE A 272 -2.11 11.01 0.55
C ILE A 272 -3.05 10.60 1.67
N PHE A 273 -3.95 9.63 1.46
CA PHE A 273 -4.84 9.11 2.50
C PHE A 273 -4.06 8.64 3.73
N HIS A 274 -3.06 7.76 3.55
CA HIS A 274 -2.23 7.27 4.67
C HIS A 274 -1.56 8.42 5.41
N SER A 275 -0.99 9.37 4.69
CA SER A 275 -0.35 10.55 5.27
C SER A 275 -1.30 11.36 6.17
N PHE A 276 -2.55 11.54 5.76
CA PHE A 276 -3.56 12.24 6.57
C PHE A 276 -4.05 11.39 7.75
N MET A 277 -4.29 10.11 7.53
CA MET A 277 -4.68 9.18 8.58
C MET A 277 -3.64 9.12 9.70
N ASP A 278 -2.36 9.00 9.35
CA ASP A 278 -1.24 8.96 10.31
C ASP A 278 -1.05 10.27 11.07
N HIS A 279 -1.36 11.39 10.42
CA HIS A 279 -1.33 12.69 11.08
C HIS A 279 -2.39 12.79 12.18
N VAL A 280 -3.61 12.29 11.93
CA VAL A 280 -4.73 12.42 12.86
C VAL A 280 -4.73 11.34 13.93
N LEU A 281 -4.51 10.08 13.55
CA LEU A 281 -4.66 8.94 14.46
C LEU A 281 -3.41 8.64 15.28
N LYS A 282 -2.23 8.87 14.72
CA LYS A 282 -0.90 8.78 15.37
C LYS A 282 -0.59 7.47 16.11
N SER A 283 -1.33 6.40 15.85
CA SER A 283 -1.19 5.13 16.57
C SER A 283 -0.74 3.99 15.68
N ARG A 284 0.26 3.24 16.15
CA ARG A 284 0.77 2.06 15.45
C ARG A 284 -0.25 0.93 15.30
N VAL A 285 -1.31 0.92 16.12
CA VAL A 285 -2.33 -0.14 16.09
C VAL A 285 -2.99 -0.27 14.72
N TYR A 286 -3.05 0.81 13.97
CA TYR A 286 -3.60 0.85 12.61
C TYR A 286 -2.65 0.26 11.56
N HIS A 287 -1.36 0.10 11.89
CA HIS A 287 -0.32 -0.44 11.00
C HIS A 287 0.06 -1.89 11.33
N LEU A 288 -0.64 -2.50 12.25
CA LEU A 288 -0.35 -3.84 12.74
C LEU A 288 -1.57 -4.77 12.58
N PRO A 289 -1.33 -6.05 12.26
CA PRO A 289 -2.39 -7.05 12.35
C PRO A 289 -2.99 -7.12 13.78
N PRO A 290 -4.27 -7.37 13.90
CA PRO A 290 -5.23 -7.70 12.85
C PRO A 290 -6.00 -6.50 12.28
N ASN A 291 -5.46 -5.28 12.34
CA ASN A 291 -6.17 -4.06 11.96
C ASN A 291 -5.68 -3.46 10.63
N LEU A 292 -4.54 -3.93 10.10
CA LEU A 292 -3.93 -3.38 8.90
C LEU A 292 -4.83 -3.53 7.66
N TRP A 293 -5.59 -4.63 7.56
CA TRP A 293 -6.57 -4.80 6.48
C TRP A 293 -7.62 -3.68 6.44
N LEU A 294 -8.06 -3.18 7.60
CA LEU A 294 -9.00 -2.07 7.66
C LEU A 294 -8.36 -0.78 7.13
N THR A 295 -7.14 -0.50 7.54
CA THR A 295 -6.38 0.69 7.11
C THR A 295 -6.16 0.69 5.59
N GLU A 296 -5.71 -0.44 5.02
CA GLU A 296 -5.51 -0.59 3.58
C GLU A 296 -6.84 -0.58 2.81
N GLY A 297 -7.88 -1.18 3.40
CA GLY A 297 -9.23 -1.16 2.85
C GLY A 297 -9.83 0.25 2.80
N LEU A 298 -9.66 1.04 3.85
CA LEU A 298 -10.03 2.45 3.89
C LEU A 298 -9.24 3.25 2.84
N ALA A 299 -7.92 3.06 2.79
CA ALA A 299 -7.07 3.76 1.84
C ALA A 299 -7.50 3.48 0.39
N THR A 300 -7.77 2.20 0.05
CA THR A 300 -8.22 1.81 -1.29
C THR A 300 -9.65 2.30 -1.61
N TYR A 301 -10.53 2.34 -0.63
CA TYR A 301 -11.87 2.90 -0.79
C TYR A 301 -11.82 4.41 -1.04
N TYR A 302 -11.13 5.15 -0.16
CA TYR A 302 -11.06 6.60 -0.24
C TYR A 302 -10.14 7.11 -1.35
N GLU A 303 -9.11 6.35 -1.81
CA GLU A 303 -8.34 6.72 -2.99
C GLU A 303 -9.26 6.94 -4.20
N ASN A 304 -10.20 6.01 -4.40
CA ASN A 304 -11.13 6.06 -5.52
C ASN A 304 -12.23 7.11 -5.33
N LEU A 305 -12.67 7.32 -4.10
CA LEU A 305 -13.69 8.34 -3.80
C LEU A 305 -13.12 9.76 -3.92
N ALA A 306 -11.88 9.97 -3.48
CA ALA A 306 -11.18 11.26 -3.62
C ALA A 306 -10.98 11.65 -5.10
N LEU A 307 -10.80 10.69 -6.01
CA LEU A 307 -10.67 10.97 -7.43
C LEU A 307 -11.95 11.54 -8.07
N GLU A 308 -13.10 11.42 -7.40
CA GLU A 308 -14.32 12.13 -7.86
C GLU A 308 -14.20 13.66 -7.73
N SER A 309 -13.26 14.17 -6.93
CA SER A 309 -12.98 15.61 -6.81
C SER A 309 -12.14 16.19 -7.95
N LEU A 310 -11.57 15.34 -8.81
CA LEU A 310 -10.79 15.80 -9.98
C LEU A 310 -11.65 16.56 -10.98
N GLU A 311 -10.99 17.40 -11.80
CA GLU A 311 -11.66 18.12 -12.89
C GLU A 311 -12.38 17.16 -13.84
N LYS A 312 -13.53 17.60 -14.34
CA LYS A 312 -14.41 16.79 -15.18
C LYS A 312 -13.70 16.21 -16.41
N GLU A 313 -12.92 17.04 -17.09
CA GLU A 313 -12.17 16.68 -18.30
C GLU A 313 -11.16 15.55 -18.01
N LEU A 314 -10.44 15.62 -16.90
CA LEU A 314 -9.50 14.59 -16.48
C LEU A 314 -10.23 13.30 -16.11
N LYS A 315 -11.34 13.37 -15.37
CA LYS A 315 -12.15 12.21 -15.02
C LYS A 315 -12.69 11.49 -16.25
N GLU A 316 -13.19 12.25 -17.24
CA GLU A 316 -13.70 11.69 -18.49
C GLU A 316 -12.57 11.04 -19.30
N ARG A 317 -11.40 11.70 -19.42
CA ARG A 317 -10.24 11.18 -20.15
C ARG A 317 -9.71 9.87 -19.54
N LEU A 318 -9.72 9.74 -18.21
CA LEU A 318 -9.21 8.57 -17.49
C LEU A 318 -10.30 7.54 -17.12
N ASP A 319 -11.56 7.79 -17.50
CA ASP A 319 -12.73 6.97 -17.12
C ASP A 319 -12.79 6.71 -15.60
N ILE A 320 -12.67 7.79 -14.82
CA ILE A 320 -12.74 7.74 -13.36
C ILE A 320 -14.20 7.83 -12.94
N LYS A 321 -14.69 6.77 -12.30
CA LYS A 321 -16.03 6.67 -11.71
C LYS A 321 -15.97 5.75 -10.50
N PHE A 322 -16.21 6.27 -9.32
CA PHE A 322 -16.10 5.51 -8.07
C PHE A 322 -16.88 4.17 -8.09
N LYS A 323 -18.14 4.20 -8.52
CA LYS A 323 -18.96 2.98 -8.60
C LYS A 323 -18.40 1.94 -9.58
N LYS A 324 -17.80 2.40 -10.68
CA LYS A 324 -17.12 1.52 -11.65
C LYS A 324 -15.90 0.85 -11.02
N GLU A 325 -15.10 1.58 -10.24
CA GLU A 325 -13.93 1.02 -9.56
C GLU A 325 -14.35 -0.02 -8.50
N MET A 326 -15.39 0.26 -7.72
CA MET A 326 -15.93 -0.73 -6.77
C MET A 326 -16.47 -1.97 -7.49
N ALA A 327 -17.10 -1.82 -8.66
CA ALA A 327 -17.56 -2.92 -9.49
C ALA A 327 -16.39 -3.76 -10.06
N ILE A 328 -15.28 -3.12 -10.42
CA ILE A 328 -14.04 -3.78 -10.83
C ILE A 328 -13.50 -4.64 -9.67
N LEU A 329 -13.39 -4.09 -8.47
CA LEU A 329 -12.94 -4.83 -7.29
C LEU A 329 -13.88 -5.99 -6.95
N TYR A 330 -15.19 -5.78 -7.06
CA TYR A 330 -16.17 -6.83 -6.80
C TYR A 330 -16.10 -7.95 -7.82
N THR A 331 -15.87 -7.63 -9.08
CA THR A 331 -15.65 -8.63 -10.15
C THR A 331 -14.41 -9.47 -9.86
N ARG A 332 -13.29 -8.85 -9.45
CA ARG A 332 -12.06 -9.54 -9.03
C ARG A 332 -12.31 -10.45 -7.81
N TYR A 333 -13.03 -9.94 -6.83
CA TYR A 333 -13.40 -10.70 -5.62
C TYR A 333 -14.21 -11.96 -5.95
N LEU A 334 -15.26 -11.83 -6.79
CA LEU A 334 -16.07 -12.96 -7.22
C LEU A 334 -15.28 -13.95 -8.09
N TYR A 335 -14.41 -13.45 -8.94
CA TYR A 335 -13.55 -14.28 -9.77
C TYR A 335 -12.64 -15.19 -8.94
N MET A 336 -12.09 -14.68 -7.83
CA MET A 336 -11.31 -15.49 -6.91
C MET A 336 -12.10 -16.61 -6.25
N THR A 337 -13.39 -16.44 -6.05
CA THR A 337 -14.25 -17.53 -5.53
C THR A 337 -14.35 -18.70 -6.50
N LEU A 338 -14.26 -18.41 -7.80
CA LEU A 338 -14.30 -19.40 -8.87
C LEU A 338 -12.95 -20.09 -9.05
N LYS A 339 -11.89 -19.29 -9.10
CA LYS A 339 -10.57 -19.77 -9.48
C LYS A 339 -9.80 -20.38 -8.33
N GLU A 340 -9.78 -19.68 -7.18
CA GLU A 340 -9.01 -20.08 -6.00
C GLU A 340 -9.82 -19.97 -4.70
N PRO A 341 -10.72 -20.94 -4.45
CA PRO A 341 -11.59 -20.90 -3.27
C PRO A 341 -10.84 -20.81 -1.93
N SER A 342 -9.60 -21.27 -1.87
CA SER A 342 -8.75 -21.15 -0.67
C SER A 342 -8.37 -19.71 -0.36
N ARG A 343 -8.17 -18.85 -1.37
CA ARG A 343 -7.93 -17.41 -1.18
C ARG A 343 -9.20 -16.68 -0.80
N PHE A 344 -10.34 -17.09 -1.35
CA PHE A 344 -11.63 -16.55 -0.97
C PHE A 344 -11.92 -16.72 0.53
N LYS A 345 -11.51 -17.82 1.13
CA LYS A 345 -11.70 -18.15 2.55
C LYS A 345 -10.77 -17.38 3.51
N ILE A 346 -10.21 -16.27 3.11
CA ILE A 346 -9.37 -15.44 3.96
C ILE A 346 -10.25 -14.67 4.95
N ILE A 347 -9.96 -14.87 6.23
CA ILE A 347 -10.66 -14.26 7.36
C ILE A 347 -9.89 -13.00 7.79
N PRO A 348 -10.51 -11.80 7.78
CA PRO A 348 -9.81 -10.56 8.13
C PRO A 348 -9.14 -10.59 9.50
N MET A 349 -9.80 -11.15 10.52
CA MET A 349 -9.26 -11.22 11.88
C MET A 349 -8.09 -12.19 12.05
N GLU A 350 -7.84 -13.06 11.06
CA GLU A 350 -6.67 -13.96 11.01
C GLU A 350 -5.48 -13.36 10.26
N GLU A 351 -5.53 -12.07 9.89
CA GLU A 351 -4.49 -11.39 9.13
C GLU A 351 -3.08 -11.67 9.64
N GLY A 352 -2.86 -11.60 10.95
CA GLY A 352 -1.55 -11.85 11.58
C GLY A 352 -0.99 -13.27 11.40
N SER A 353 -1.83 -14.24 11.04
CA SER A 353 -1.44 -15.62 10.78
C SER A 353 -1.15 -15.89 9.30
N ILE A 354 -1.55 -15.00 8.39
CA ILE A 354 -1.37 -15.18 6.95
C ILE A 354 0.10 -14.99 6.59
N ARG A 355 0.70 -16.01 5.94
CA ARG A 355 2.08 -15.97 5.47
C ARG A 355 2.19 -15.77 3.97
N SER A 356 1.16 -16.10 3.21
CA SER A 356 1.11 -15.93 1.76
C SER A 356 0.92 -14.47 1.41
N HIS A 357 1.84 -13.94 0.60
CA HIS A 357 1.78 -12.56 0.16
C HIS A 357 0.56 -12.27 -0.73
N GLY A 358 0.23 -13.18 -1.66
CA GLY A 358 -0.95 -13.03 -2.50
C GLY A 358 -2.26 -13.08 -1.72
N LYS A 359 -2.29 -13.77 -0.55
CA LYS A 359 -3.45 -13.73 0.36
C LYS A 359 -3.57 -12.38 1.05
N ILE A 360 -2.46 -11.79 1.50
CA ILE A 360 -2.43 -10.45 2.07
C ILE A 360 -2.89 -9.41 1.04
N GLU A 361 -2.36 -9.47 -0.18
CA GLU A 361 -2.75 -8.57 -1.27
C GLU A 361 -4.25 -8.67 -1.60
N PHE A 362 -4.78 -9.90 -1.64
CA PHE A 362 -6.22 -10.11 -1.84
C PHE A 362 -7.05 -9.52 -0.69
N LEU A 363 -6.62 -9.73 0.55
CA LEU A 363 -7.30 -9.20 1.72
C LEU A 363 -7.30 -7.65 1.70
N HIS A 364 -6.14 -7.04 1.54
CA HIS A 364 -5.96 -5.59 1.66
C HIS A 364 -6.59 -4.80 0.50
N TYR A 365 -6.36 -5.25 -0.75
CA TYR A 365 -6.68 -4.44 -1.94
C TYR A 365 -7.85 -4.97 -2.78
N THR A 366 -8.47 -6.08 -2.35
CA THR A 366 -9.66 -6.60 -3.04
C THR A 366 -10.83 -6.77 -2.08
N LYS A 367 -10.66 -7.52 -0.97
CA LYS A 367 -11.74 -7.82 -0.03
C LYS A 367 -12.05 -6.66 0.92
N ALA A 368 -11.04 -6.06 1.53
CA ALA A 368 -11.20 -5.02 2.53
C ALA A 368 -11.89 -3.75 2.03
N PRO A 369 -11.54 -3.16 0.86
CA PRO A 369 -12.27 -2.00 0.36
C PRO A 369 -13.76 -2.29 0.06
N LEU A 370 -14.10 -3.52 -0.29
CA LEU A 370 -15.49 -3.94 -0.45
C LEU A 370 -16.22 -4.07 0.88
N LEU A 371 -15.53 -4.51 1.94
CA LEU A 371 -16.10 -4.49 3.30
C LEU A 371 -16.35 -3.06 3.77
N VAL A 372 -15.41 -2.14 3.53
CA VAL A 372 -15.58 -0.72 3.82
C VAL A 372 -16.77 -0.15 3.02
N TYR A 373 -16.83 -0.41 1.70
CA TYR A 373 -17.93 0.02 0.86
C TYR A 373 -19.28 -0.52 1.36
N PHE A 374 -19.32 -1.77 1.77
CA PHE A 374 -20.53 -2.40 2.30
C PHE A 374 -20.99 -1.75 3.61
N LEU A 375 -20.05 -1.51 4.53
CA LEU A 375 -20.32 -0.80 5.79
C LEU A 375 -20.88 0.60 5.55
N GLU A 376 -20.20 1.40 4.73
CA GLU A 376 -20.64 2.75 4.39
C GLU A 376 -22.01 2.74 3.67
N THR A 377 -22.31 1.71 2.87
CA THR A 377 -23.62 1.58 2.21
C THR A 377 -24.73 1.21 3.19
N LEU A 378 -24.46 0.35 4.17
CA LEU A 378 -25.44 0.02 5.21
C LEU A 378 -25.78 1.25 6.04
N ASN A 379 -24.81 2.10 6.34
CA ASN A 379 -25.00 3.30 7.15
C ASN A 379 -25.60 4.46 6.35
N ASN A 380 -25.29 4.60 5.07
CA ASN A 380 -25.89 5.62 4.21
C ASN A 380 -27.41 5.51 4.07
N SER A 381 -28.00 4.35 4.37
CA SER A 381 -29.46 4.23 4.52
C SER A 381 -30.03 5.09 5.66
N CYS A 382 -29.16 5.51 6.59
CA CYS A 382 -29.46 6.40 7.71
C CYS A 382 -29.08 7.88 7.45
N GLY A 383 -28.51 8.21 6.26
CA GLY A 383 -28.22 9.59 5.84
C GLY A 383 -26.84 10.14 6.19
N ASN A 384 -25.99 9.36 6.84
CA ASN A 384 -24.63 9.77 7.21
C ASN A 384 -23.59 9.32 6.16
N LYS A 385 -22.56 10.14 5.95
CA LYS A 385 -21.43 9.84 5.05
C LYS A 385 -20.13 9.79 5.86
N ASN A 386 -19.21 8.90 5.48
CA ASN A 386 -17.86 8.78 6.06
C ASN A 386 -17.85 8.42 7.56
N GLU A 387 -18.80 7.65 8.02
CA GLU A 387 -18.97 7.33 9.44
C GLU A 387 -17.78 6.60 10.05
N ILE A 388 -17.07 5.76 9.28
CA ILE A 388 -15.89 5.06 9.78
C ILE A 388 -14.79 6.07 10.15
N ILE A 389 -14.46 6.98 9.25
CA ILE A 389 -13.41 8.01 9.50
C ILE A 389 -13.86 8.94 10.63
N GLU A 390 -15.12 9.34 10.64
CA GLU A 390 -15.67 10.20 11.70
C GLU A 390 -15.58 9.52 13.08
N TYR A 391 -15.92 8.24 13.17
CA TYR A 391 -15.75 7.46 14.39
C TYR A 391 -14.29 7.41 14.83
N LEU A 392 -13.36 7.13 13.92
CA LEU A 392 -11.93 7.06 14.23
C LEU A 392 -11.39 8.40 14.75
N ILE A 393 -11.76 9.51 14.12
CA ILE A 393 -11.36 10.85 14.55
C ILE A 393 -11.89 11.17 15.95
N ASN A 394 -13.18 10.90 16.20
CA ASN A 394 -13.85 11.21 17.46
C ASN A 394 -13.37 10.32 18.64
N ASN A 395 -12.73 9.19 18.35
CA ASN A 395 -12.23 8.26 19.36
C ASN A 395 -10.70 8.11 19.34
N LYS A 396 -9.95 8.99 18.68
CA LYS A 396 -8.49 8.89 18.53
C LYS A 396 -7.70 8.83 19.83
N GLU A 397 -8.22 9.42 20.91
CA GLU A 397 -7.60 9.42 22.24
C GLU A 397 -7.87 8.13 23.04
N LYS A 398 -8.73 7.24 22.53
CA LYS A 398 -9.07 5.97 23.16
C LYS A 398 -8.28 4.84 22.53
N SER A 399 -8.08 3.75 23.28
CA SER A 399 -7.53 2.54 22.69
C SER A 399 -8.47 2.03 21.59
N PHE A 400 -7.93 1.80 20.39
CA PHE A 400 -8.72 1.30 19.27
C PHE A 400 -9.27 -0.10 19.55
N SER A 401 -10.55 -0.28 19.31
CA SER A 401 -11.25 -1.56 19.34
C SER A 401 -12.10 -1.73 18.10
N MET A 402 -11.80 -2.73 17.30
CA MET A 402 -12.59 -3.11 16.12
C MET A 402 -14.04 -3.42 16.48
N GLN A 403 -14.26 -4.10 17.60
CA GLN A 403 -15.59 -4.42 18.10
C GLN A 403 -16.40 -3.16 18.42
N ASN A 404 -15.78 -2.18 19.09
CA ASN A 404 -16.45 -0.91 19.40
C ASN A 404 -16.77 -0.12 18.13
N LEU A 405 -15.87 -0.09 17.14
CA LEU A 405 -16.13 0.51 15.84
C LEU A 405 -17.39 -0.09 15.21
N PHE A 406 -17.44 -1.41 15.05
CA PHE A 406 -18.57 -2.06 14.38
C PHE A 406 -19.86 -2.00 15.20
N TYR A 407 -19.78 -2.02 16.53
CA TYR A 407 -20.95 -1.82 17.38
C TYR A 407 -21.56 -0.42 17.20
N ASN A 408 -20.71 0.61 17.12
CA ASN A 408 -21.19 1.98 16.88
C ASN A 408 -21.81 2.15 15.48
N LEU A 409 -21.24 1.51 14.48
CA LEU A 409 -21.71 1.61 13.10
C LEU A 409 -22.99 0.79 12.85
N LEU A 410 -23.12 -0.39 13.45
CA LEU A 410 -24.12 -1.40 13.09
C LEU A 410 -25.12 -1.71 14.22
N GLY A 411 -24.88 -1.23 15.44
CA GLY A 411 -25.72 -1.52 16.61
C GLY A 411 -25.90 -3.03 16.81
N PHE A 412 -27.14 -3.49 16.87
CA PHE A 412 -27.50 -4.92 17.07
C PHE A 412 -27.06 -5.84 15.92
N GLN A 413 -26.75 -5.30 14.75
CA GLN A 413 -26.29 -6.10 13.60
C GLN A 413 -24.78 -6.42 13.67
N CYS A 414 -24.05 -5.83 14.63
CA CYS A 414 -22.62 -5.99 14.79
C CYS A 414 -22.20 -7.45 14.87
N ASP A 415 -22.84 -8.26 15.73
CA ASP A 415 -22.49 -9.67 15.93
C ASP A 415 -22.73 -10.50 14.66
N SER A 416 -23.81 -10.23 13.94
CA SER A 416 -24.13 -10.88 12.68
C SER A 416 -23.12 -10.50 11.60
N PHE A 417 -22.75 -9.23 11.49
CA PHE A 417 -21.74 -8.76 10.56
C PHE A 417 -20.36 -9.36 10.88
N ALA A 418 -19.95 -9.29 12.15
CA ALA A 418 -18.66 -9.79 12.60
C ALA A 418 -18.52 -11.30 12.35
N SER A 419 -19.53 -12.10 12.72
CA SER A 419 -19.49 -13.56 12.50
C SER A 419 -19.46 -13.96 11.03
N LYS A 420 -20.06 -13.17 10.13
CA LYS A 420 -20.10 -13.47 8.69
C LYS A 420 -18.86 -13.00 7.95
N TYR A 421 -18.35 -11.80 8.23
CA TYR A 421 -17.40 -11.10 7.36
C TYR A 421 -16.04 -10.87 8.01
N LEU A 422 -15.96 -10.80 9.36
CA LEU A 422 -14.71 -10.56 10.07
C LEU A 422 -14.09 -11.85 10.60
N PHE A 423 -14.90 -12.72 11.22
CA PHE A 423 -14.52 -14.03 11.71
C PHE A 423 -14.93 -15.18 10.78
N GLY A 424 -15.70 -14.87 9.77
CA GLY A 424 -16.15 -15.77 8.73
C GLY A 424 -15.73 -15.32 7.35
N ASN A 425 -16.13 -16.09 6.37
CA ASN A 425 -15.82 -15.90 4.96
C ASN A 425 -17.08 -15.80 4.07
N SER A 426 -18.16 -15.28 4.61
CA SER A 426 -19.38 -15.05 3.83
C SER A 426 -19.13 -14.07 2.69
N ILE A 427 -19.86 -14.25 1.59
CA ILE A 427 -19.76 -13.34 0.45
C ILE A 427 -20.39 -12.00 0.78
N ILE A 428 -19.68 -10.94 0.42
CA ILE A 428 -20.15 -9.58 0.56
C ILE A 428 -21.27 -9.35 -0.47
N PRO A 429 -22.48 -8.95 -0.06
CA PRO A 429 -23.63 -8.90 -0.96
C PRO A 429 -23.76 -7.56 -1.72
N LEU A 430 -22.85 -7.32 -2.67
CA LEU A 430 -22.75 -6.08 -3.47
C LEU A 430 -23.15 -6.30 -4.92
N TRP A 431 -24.19 -7.09 -5.16
CA TRP A 431 -24.63 -7.50 -6.50
C TRP A 431 -25.11 -6.37 -7.41
N ASP A 432 -25.53 -5.25 -6.90
CA ASP A 432 -25.93 -4.05 -7.63
C ASP A 432 -24.74 -3.41 -8.38
N LEU A 433 -23.52 -3.61 -7.89
CA LEU A 433 -22.31 -3.10 -8.55
C LEU A 433 -22.09 -3.63 -9.97
N LYS A 434 -22.64 -4.79 -10.32
CA LYS A 434 -22.52 -5.36 -11.68
C LYS A 434 -23.06 -4.42 -12.77
N GLU A 435 -24.01 -3.53 -12.44
CA GLU A 435 -24.65 -2.65 -13.41
C GLU A 435 -23.71 -1.56 -13.95
N TYR A 436 -22.57 -1.36 -13.25
CA TYR A 436 -21.56 -0.38 -13.62
C TYR A 436 -20.51 -0.89 -14.61
N LEU A 437 -20.54 -2.19 -14.98
CA LEU A 437 -19.61 -2.81 -15.92
C LEU A 437 -20.39 -3.47 -17.08
N ASP A 438 -19.90 -3.24 -18.29
CA ASP A 438 -20.31 -4.04 -19.45
C ASP A 438 -19.42 -5.31 -19.60
N ASN A 439 -19.73 -6.16 -20.58
CA ASN A 439 -18.98 -7.40 -20.81
C ASN A 439 -17.51 -7.13 -21.19
N LYS A 440 -17.23 -6.02 -21.88
CA LYS A 440 -15.87 -5.65 -22.28
C LYS A 440 -15.06 -5.21 -21.05
N ASP A 441 -15.66 -4.40 -20.18
CA ASP A 441 -15.05 -3.98 -18.92
C ASP A 441 -14.71 -5.19 -18.04
N VAL A 442 -15.61 -6.16 -17.92
CA VAL A 442 -15.39 -7.42 -17.16
C VAL A 442 -14.21 -8.18 -17.73
N ILE A 443 -14.15 -8.38 -19.05
CA ILE A 443 -13.07 -9.11 -19.72
C ILE A 443 -11.73 -8.40 -19.51
N CYS A 444 -11.67 -7.09 -19.70
CA CYS A 444 -10.45 -6.30 -19.47
C CYS A 444 -9.99 -6.39 -18.01
N THR A 445 -10.91 -6.22 -17.07
CA THR A 445 -10.65 -6.32 -15.63
C THR A 445 -10.06 -7.68 -15.24
N LEU A 446 -10.62 -8.76 -15.77
CA LEU A 446 -10.15 -10.12 -15.46
C LEU A 446 -8.78 -10.41 -16.09
N LYS A 447 -8.51 -9.88 -17.28
CA LYS A 447 -7.17 -9.98 -17.90
C LYS A 447 -6.10 -9.28 -17.07
N GLU A 448 -6.38 -8.06 -16.63
CA GLU A 448 -5.48 -7.32 -15.74
C GLU A 448 -5.28 -8.05 -14.42
N TYR A 449 -6.35 -8.58 -13.85
CA TYR A 449 -6.28 -9.27 -12.58
C TYR A 449 -5.52 -10.59 -12.66
N GLU A 450 -5.66 -11.35 -13.77
CA GLU A 450 -4.84 -12.54 -14.02
C GLU A 450 -3.34 -12.22 -14.04
N TYR A 451 -2.96 -11.10 -14.64
CA TYR A 451 -1.59 -10.64 -14.62
C TYR A 451 -1.12 -10.34 -13.18
N ILE A 452 -1.94 -9.67 -12.38
CA ILE A 452 -1.66 -9.39 -10.97
C ILE A 452 -1.53 -10.68 -10.17
N LEU A 453 -2.47 -11.63 -10.33
CA LEU A 453 -2.43 -12.92 -9.64
C LEU A 453 -1.18 -13.73 -9.98
N TRP A 454 -0.78 -13.69 -11.23
CA TRP A 454 0.42 -14.36 -11.67
C TRP A 454 1.69 -13.78 -11.05
N THR A 455 1.79 -12.45 -10.95
CA THR A 455 2.91 -11.79 -10.24
C THR A 455 2.92 -12.15 -8.74
N TRP A 456 1.76 -12.33 -8.13
CA TRP A 456 1.68 -12.80 -6.74
C TRP A 456 2.10 -14.27 -6.60
N PHE A 457 1.67 -15.11 -7.52
CA PHE A 457 1.99 -16.54 -7.52
C PHE A 457 3.49 -16.80 -7.66
N ILE A 458 4.17 -16.12 -8.56
CA ILE A 458 5.63 -16.20 -8.68
C ILE A 458 6.32 -15.80 -7.38
N GLY A 459 5.84 -14.74 -6.73
CA GLY A 459 6.37 -14.30 -5.43
C GLY A 459 6.11 -15.28 -4.28
N GLU A 460 5.15 -16.22 -4.42
CA GLU A 460 4.83 -17.23 -3.41
C GLU A 460 5.61 -18.53 -3.60
N GLU A 461 5.88 -18.95 -4.84
CA GLU A 461 6.60 -20.20 -5.13
C GLU A 461 8.10 -20.09 -4.83
N GLU A 462 8.67 -18.91 -4.99
CA GLU A 462 10.06 -18.69 -4.65
C GLU A 462 10.16 -18.43 -3.14
N ASN A 463 10.19 -19.51 -2.35
CA ASN A 463 10.67 -19.47 -0.97
C ASN A 463 12.02 -18.76 -0.98
N TYR A 464 12.05 -17.55 -0.45
CA TYR A 464 13.13 -16.61 -0.42
C TYR A 464 14.42 -17.25 0.13
N ILE A 465 15.18 -17.88 -0.71
CA ILE A 465 16.59 -18.13 -0.48
C ILE A 465 17.27 -16.88 -1.05
N GLU A 466 17.92 -16.13 -0.19
CA GLU A 466 18.48 -14.79 -0.44
C GLU A 466 19.43 -14.70 -1.63
N ASP A 467 19.89 -15.80 -2.20
CA ASP A 467 20.89 -15.84 -3.27
C ASP A 467 20.32 -15.67 -4.69
N ASP A 468 18.98 -15.73 -4.88
CA ASP A 468 18.35 -15.74 -6.22
C ASP A 468 17.52 -14.50 -6.59
N LEU A 469 17.68 -13.40 -5.87
CA LEU A 469 17.01 -12.14 -6.22
C LEU A 469 17.35 -11.65 -7.64
N ARG A 470 18.55 -11.99 -8.16
CA ARG A 470 18.91 -11.72 -9.56
C ARG A 470 18.05 -12.53 -10.52
N GLU A 471 17.85 -13.80 -10.24
CA GLU A 471 17.05 -14.69 -11.09
C GLU A 471 15.56 -14.35 -11.00
N TYR A 472 15.08 -14.00 -9.82
CA TYR A 472 13.72 -13.48 -9.61
C TYR A 472 13.49 -12.16 -10.34
N ASN A 473 14.41 -11.18 -10.21
CA ASN A 473 14.32 -9.92 -10.92
C ASN A 473 14.42 -10.13 -12.44
N LYS A 474 15.27 -11.03 -12.88
CA LYS A 474 15.39 -11.40 -14.30
C LYS A 474 14.10 -12.04 -14.81
N LYS A 475 13.48 -12.94 -14.04
CA LYS A 475 12.17 -13.53 -14.39
C LYS A 475 11.06 -12.46 -14.44
N ILE A 476 11.03 -11.53 -13.49
CA ILE A 476 10.07 -10.41 -13.53
C ILE A 476 10.35 -9.50 -14.74
N GLU A 477 11.60 -9.19 -15.05
CA GLU A 477 11.97 -8.44 -16.25
C GLU A 477 11.60 -9.19 -17.53
N GLU A 478 11.83 -10.50 -17.58
CA GLU A 478 11.41 -11.36 -18.69
C GLU A 478 9.89 -11.38 -18.83
N ILE A 479 9.15 -11.40 -17.74
CA ILE A 479 7.68 -11.34 -17.69
C ILE A 479 7.18 -9.98 -18.17
N ILE A 480 7.77 -8.90 -17.69
CA ILE A 480 7.40 -7.52 -18.05
C ILE A 480 7.82 -7.22 -19.49
N SER A 481 8.95 -7.76 -19.94
CA SER A 481 9.51 -7.56 -21.29
C SER A 481 9.05 -8.60 -22.31
N CYS A 482 8.37 -9.68 -21.91
CA CYS A 482 8.09 -10.82 -22.79
C CYS A 482 7.14 -10.47 -23.92
N ARG A 483 7.67 -10.38 -25.12
CA ARG A 483 6.94 -10.36 -26.40
C ARG A 483 6.09 -11.62 -26.64
N ASN A 484 6.24 -12.68 -25.84
CA ASN A 484 5.45 -13.92 -25.87
C ASN A 484 4.10 -13.85 -25.12
N ILE A 485 3.75 -12.69 -24.57
CA ILE A 485 2.44 -12.34 -24.04
C ILE A 485 1.30 -12.74 -25.01
N ASN A 486 1.54 -12.76 -26.32
CA ASN A 486 0.49 -13.03 -27.30
C ASN A 486 -0.06 -14.48 -27.28
N ILE A 487 0.76 -15.50 -27.02
CA ILE A 487 0.30 -16.91 -26.97
C ILE A 487 -0.39 -17.17 -25.62
N TYR A 488 0.17 -16.67 -24.55
CA TYR A 488 -0.42 -16.75 -23.21
C TYR A 488 -1.71 -15.94 -23.14
N ASN A 489 -1.76 -14.74 -23.74
CA ASN A 489 -2.95 -13.92 -23.84
C ASN A 489 -4.07 -14.58 -24.67
N ALA A 490 -3.76 -15.35 -25.71
CA ALA A 490 -4.78 -16.08 -26.49
C ALA A 490 -5.40 -17.21 -25.66
N TYR A 491 -4.60 -17.96 -24.91
CA TYR A 491 -5.08 -19.01 -24.01
C TYR A 491 -5.88 -18.42 -22.84
N LEU A 492 -5.36 -17.39 -22.18
CA LEU A 492 -6.04 -16.65 -21.13
C LEU A 492 -7.33 -16.01 -21.62
N THR A 493 -7.34 -15.43 -22.84
CA THR A 493 -8.53 -14.79 -23.39
C THR A 493 -9.69 -15.77 -23.46
N LYS A 494 -9.45 -16.99 -23.92
CA LYS A 494 -10.49 -18.02 -24.00
C LYS A 494 -10.97 -18.45 -22.61
N GLN A 495 -10.05 -18.66 -21.66
CA GLN A 495 -10.43 -18.99 -20.28
C GLN A 495 -11.22 -17.85 -19.62
N ILE A 496 -10.78 -16.60 -19.81
CA ILE A 496 -11.43 -15.42 -19.23
C ILE A 496 -12.81 -15.20 -19.83
N GLU A 497 -12.99 -15.42 -21.15
CA GLU A 497 -14.30 -15.37 -21.80
C GLU A 497 -15.26 -16.41 -21.23
N ASP A 498 -14.79 -17.61 -20.97
CA ASP A 498 -15.58 -18.66 -20.33
C ASP A 498 -15.93 -18.26 -18.88
N TYR A 499 -14.97 -17.80 -18.09
CA TYR A 499 -15.20 -17.32 -16.71
C TYR A 499 -16.10 -16.07 -16.66
N SER A 500 -15.99 -15.15 -17.61
CA SER A 500 -16.85 -13.97 -17.65
C SER A 500 -18.31 -14.33 -17.90
N LYS A 501 -18.56 -15.33 -18.75
CA LYS A 501 -19.91 -15.89 -18.97
C LYS A 501 -20.43 -16.56 -17.69
N GLU A 502 -19.61 -17.37 -17.04
CA GLU A 502 -19.94 -18.02 -15.77
C GLU A 502 -20.21 -16.98 -14.68
N LEU A 503 -19.37 -15.95 -14.57
CA LEU A 503 -19.53 -14.87 -13.59
C LEU A 503 -20.83 -14.08 -13.82
N SER A 504 -21.11 -13.71 -15.06
CA SER A 504 -22.35 -13.03 -15.44
C SER A 504 -23.58 -13.89 -15.12
N PHE A 505 -23.47 -15.18 -15.32
CA PHE A 505 -24.54 -16.14 -15.07
C PHE A 505 -24.77 -16.33 -13.56
N LEU A 506 -23.70 -16.40 -12.78
CA LEU A 506 -23.74 -16.49 -11.32
C LEU A 506 -24.35 -15.26 -10.68
N LEU A 507 -23.96 -14.09 -11.15
CA LEU A 507 -24.53 -12.83 -10.68
C LEU A 507 -26.03 -12.76 -10.98
N LYS A 508 -26.46 -13.23 -12.16
CA LYS A 508 -27.90 -13.34 -12.49
C LYS A 508 -28.62 -14.34 -11.59
N ALA A 509 -28.06 -15.54 -11.42
CA ALA A 509 -28.65 -16.56 -10.55
C ALA A 509 -28.74 -16.09 -9.10
N TRP A 510 -27.75 -15.38 -8.63
CA TRP A 510 -27.74 -14.81 -7.29
C TRP A 510 -28.80 -13.72 -7.11
N ILE A 511 -28.91 -12.80 -8.07
CA ILE A 511 -29.93 -11.74 -8.02
C ILE A 511 -31.33 -12.32 -8.02
N ILE A 512 -31.60 -13.31 -8.88
CA ILE A 512 -32.89 -13.99 -8.91
C ILE A 512 -33.17 -14.59 -7.54
N ARG A 513 -32.24 -15.34 -6.97
CA ARG A 513 -32.41 -15.95 -5.65
C ARG A 513 -32.54 -14.94 -4.51
N SER A 514 -31.86 -13.84 -4.63
CA SER A 514 -31.88 -12.81 -3.58
C SER A 514 -33.19 -12.00 -3.56
N ASN A 515 -33.87 -11.91 -4.70
CA ASN A 515 -35.13 -11.19 -4.84
C ASN A 515 -36.36 -12.07 -4.61
N VAL A 516 -36.21 -13.40 -4.57
CA VAL A 516 -37.33 -14.35 -4.47
C VAL A 516 -37.13 -15.23 -3.23
N CYS A 517 -38.02 -15.11 -2.26
CA CYS A 517 -38.03 -15.98 -1.07
C CYS A 517 -38.39 -17.45 -1.39
N ASN A 518 -38.91 -17.74 -2.58
CA ASN A 518 -39.22 -19.07 -3.07
C ASN A 518 -38.38 -19.40 -4.30
N VAL A 519 -37.49 -20.36 -4.16
CA VAL A 519 -36.61 -20.86 -5.24
C VAL A 519 -37.43 -21.68 -6.22
N SER A 520 -37.49 -21.25 -7.48
CA SER A 520 -38.12 -22.05 -8.53
C SER A 520 -37.20 -23.19 -9.00
N SER A 521 -37.78 -24.26 -9.53
CA SER A 521 -37.04 -25.40 -10.12
C SER A 521 -36.10 -25.01 -11.25
N GLN A 522 -36.36 -23.89 -11.92
CA GLN A 522 -35.49 -23.33 -12.97
C GLN A 522 -34.17 -22.81 -12.40
N ASP A 523 -34.20 -22.20 -11.23
CA ASP A 523 -33.00 -21.67 -10.58
C ASP A 523 -32.06 -22.79 -10.11
N GLU A 524 -32.60 -23.92 -9.72
CA GLU A 524 -31.81 -25.13 -9.40
C GLU A 524 -31.16 -25.76 -10.64
N ASN A 525 -31.83 -25.77 -11.77
CA ASN A 525 -31.26 -26.25 -13.03
C ASN A 525 -30.12 -25.35 -13.53
N ILE A 526 -30.29 -24.04 -13.41
CA ILE A 526 -29.25 -23.05 -13.70
C ILE A 526 -28.06 -23.26 -12.76
N ARG A 527 -28.31 -23.43 -11.49
CA ARG A 527 -27.31 -23.75 -10.49
C ARG A 527 -26.56 -25.04 -10.82
N TYR A 528 -27.29 -26.11 -11.16
CA TYR A 528 -26.70 -27.41 -11.49
C TYR A 528 -25.82 -27.33 -12.74
N LYS A 529 -26.23 -26.58 -13.74
CA LYS A 529 -25.49 -26.42 -15.00
C LYS A 529 -24.18 -25.67 -14.80
N LEU A 530 -24.19 -24.64 -13.97
CA LEU A 530 -23.01 -23.86 -13.59
C LEU A 530 -21.99 -24.68 -12.77
N LEU A 531 -22.51 -25.54 -11.91
CA LEU A 531 -21.71 -26.29 -10.96
C LEU A 531 -21.10 -27.56 -11.58
N LYS A 532 -21.72 -28.08 -12.63
CA LYS A 532 -21.33 -29.38 -13.23
C LYS A 532 -19.99 -29.31 -13.95
N ASP A 533 -19.60 -28.15 -14.45
CA ASP A 533 -18.53 -28.09 -15.45
C ASP A 533 -17.16 -27.65 -14.89
N LYS A 534 -17.03 -26.88 -13.78
CA LYS A 534 -15.72 -26.33 -13.42
C LYS A 534 -15.46 -25.94 -11.94
N VAL A 535 -16.44 -26.05 -11.04
CA VAL A 535 -16.28 -25.57 -9.65
C VAL A 535 -16.70 -26.62 -8.66
N ASN A 536 -16.01 -26.65 -7.50
CA ASN A 536 -16.37 -27.53 -6.40
C ASN A 536 -17.80 -27.22 -5.92
N LEU A 537 -18.73 -28.12 -6.22
CA LEU A 537 -20.16 -28.04 -5.90
C LEU A 537 -20.45 -27.67 -4.45
N ARG A 538 -19.61 -28.14 -3.53
CA ARG A 538 -19.74 -27.88 -2.10
C ARG A 538 -19.51 -26.41 -1.78
N ILE A 539 -18.50 -25.78 -2.35
CA ILE A 539 -18.17 -24.36 -2.14
C ILE A 539 -19.28 -23.48 -2.65
N TRP A 540 -19.86 -23.83 -3.82
CA TRP A 540 -20.99 -23.10 -4.38
C TRP A 540 -22.26 -23.26 -3.58
N ASN A 541 -22.49 -24.44 -3.04
CA ASN A 541 -23.63 -24.68 -2.14
C ASN A 541 -23.50 -23.87 -0.86
N GLU A 542 -22.34 -23.90 -0.24
CA GLU A 542 -22.04 -23.08 0.94
C GLU A 542 -22.22 -21.58 0.63
N PHE A 543 -21.74 -21.13 -0.54
CA PHE A 543 -21.89 -19.77 -1.03
C PHE A 543 -23.35 -19.36 -1.19
N LEU A 544 -24.16 -20.15 -1.88
CA LEU A 544 -25.57 -19.85 -2.13
C LEU A 544 -26.41 -19.95 -0.84
N GLU A 545 -26.12 -20.92 0.01
CA GLU A 545 -26.82 -21.05 1.31
C GLU A 545 -26.50 -19.88 2.24
N GLN A 546 -25.26 -19.43 2.29
CA GLN A 546 -24.87 -18.26 3.08
C GLN A 546 -25.51 -16.98 2.55
N SER A 547 -25.56 -16.81 1.22
CA SER A 547 -26.21 -15.64 0.60
C SER A 547 -27.72 -15.59 0.85
N ILE A 548 -28.39 -16.75 0.99
CA ILE A 548 -29.80 -16.83 1.35
C ILE A 548 -30.00 -16.52 2.84
N LYS A 549 -29.18 -17.13 3.73
CA LYS A 549 -29.24 -16.88 5.17
C LYS A 549 -28.98 -15.41 5.50
N ASN A 550 -28.10 -14.76 4.75
CA ASN A 550 -27.76 -13.34 4.96
C ASN A 550 -28.91 -12.39 4.64
N LYS A 551 -29.86 -12.77 3.77
CA LYS A 551 -31.03 -11.93 3.44
C LYS A 551 -32.22 -12.10 4.39
N VAL A 552 -32.33 -13.24 5.04
CA VAL A 552 -33.41 -13.48 6.03
C VAL A 552 -33.11 -12.78 7.35
N ASN A 553 -31.86 -12.34 7.57
CA ASN A 553 -31.38 -11.77 8.83
C ASN A 553 -30.91 -10.30 8.73
N ILE A 554 -31.11 -9.63 7.59
CA ILE A 554 -31.03 -8.18 7.42
C ILE A 554 -32.47 -7.67 7.24
#